data_9771f78dfbc66aa728a96342e9b45a5e
#
_entry.id   9771f78dfbc66aa728a96342e9b45a5e
#
_cell.length_a   1.000
_cell.length_b   1.000
_cell.length_c   1.000
_cell.angle_alpha   90.00
_cell.angle_beta   90.00
_cell.angle_gamma   90.00
#
_symmetry.space_group_name_H-M   'P 1'
#
loop_
_entity.id
_entity.type
_entity.pdbx_description
1 polymer ?
#
loop_
_entity_poly.entity_id
_entity_poly.type
_entity_poly.pdbx_seq_one_letter_code
_entity_poly.pdbx_strand_id
1 'polypeptide(L)'
;MKRLFNSPCWALLVALSLLLAQTTRANAFDLVQLSLQLHEPTVVRGTFTQEKYLRALPQPLVSVGTFVLARDRGLLWFLQDPVQQDYRISAAGIARRTPNGWKQTSQQGPAARQNELFLAVLQGDTEALQRDFELQLTGTAQAWALTLTPRSRLLAQIFSTILIQGGATAERIELVEAQGDSTLLMLTDIQIDDQLSPSEHHDLAD
;
A
#
# COMPACT_ATOMS: atom_id res chain seq x y z
N MET A 1 69.67 -31.97 28.20
CA MET A 1 69.43 -30.64 27.64
C MET A 1 68.32 -30.73 26.61
N LYS A 2 67.07 -30.45 26.99
CA LYS A 2 65.93 -30.39 26.06
C LYS A 2 65.42 -28.97 26.02
N ARG A 3 65.51 -28.31 24.89
CA ARG A 3 64.96 -26.98 24.64
C ARG A 3 63.52 -27.13 24.16
N LEU A 4 62.62 -26.60 24.92
CA LEU A 4 61.20 -26.45 24.55
C LEU A 4 61.07 -25.26 23.57
N PHE A 5 60.55 -25.54 22.39
CA PHE A 5 60.15 -24.53 21.40
C PHE A 5 58.74 -24.07 21.77
N ASN A 6 58.65 -22.86 22.29
CA ASN A 6 57.41 -22.17 22.58
C ASN A 6 57.06 -21.31 21.37
N SER A 7 56.12 -21.78 20.52
CA SER A 7 55.71 -21.00 19.35
C SER A 7 54.48 -20.15 19.63
N PRO A 8 54.56 -18.83 19.59
CA PRO A 8 53.40 -17.92 19.83
C PRO A 8 52.47 -17.81 18.62
N CYS A 9 52.70 -18.55 17.52
CA CYS A 9 51.90 -18.44 16.32
C CYS A 9 50.50 -19.04 16.41
N TRP A 10 50.20 -19.97 17.33
CA TRP A 10 48.87 -20.57 17.42
C TRP A 10 47.85 -19.67 18.09
N ALA A 11 48.24 -18.83 19.00
CA ALA A 11 47.32 -17.89 19.68
C ALA A 11 46.78 -16.79 18.73
N LEU A 12 47.52 -16.41 17.70
CA LEU A 12 47.13 -15.40 16.69
C LEU A 12 46.11 -15.92 15.68
N LEU A 13 46.11 -17.21 15.35
CA LEU A 13 45.16 -17.82 14.42
C LEU A 13 43.77 -18.05 15.05
N VAL A 14 43.72 -18.29 16.38
CA VAL A 14 42.43 -18.47 17.08
C VAL A 14 41.74 -17.11 17.31
N ALA A 15 42.50 -16.01 17.50
CA ALA A 15 41.94 -14.67 17.67
C ALA A 15 41.35 -14.11 16.35
N LEU A 16 41.88 -14.48 15.20
CA LEU A 16 41.40 -14.01 13.89
C LEU A 16 40.11 -14.72 13.44
N SER A 17 39.84 -15.95 13.94
CA SER A 17 38.64 -16.67 13.62
C SER A 17 37.40 -16.24 14.42
N LEU A 18 37.56 -15.54 15.53
CA LEU A 18 36.44 -15.00 16.32
C LEU A 18 35.91 -13.64 15.82
N LEU A 19 36.63 -12.94 14.95
CA LEU A 19 36.19 -11.65 14.40
C LEU A 19 35.24 -11.75 13.19
N LEU A 20 35.04 -12.92 12.62
CA LEU A 20 34.24 -13.12 11.41
C LEU A 20 32.78 -13.54 11.66
N ALA A 21 32.37 -13.66 12.91
CA ALA A 21 30.99 -14.06 13.27
C ALA A 21 30.12 -12.88 13.73
N GLN A 22 30.36 -11.65 13.23
CA GLN A 22 29.35 -10.61 13.31
C GLN A 22 28.35 -10.83 12.18
N THR A 23 27.43 -11.77 12.38
CA THR A 23 26.21 -11.82 11.57
C THR A 23 25.48 -10.50 11.81
N THR A 24 25.60 -9.57 10.89
CA THR A 24 24.70 -8.42 10.78
C THR A 24 23.29 -9.01 10.69
N ARG A 25 22.55 -8.93 11.79
CA ARG A 25 21.10 -9.13 11.71
C ARG A 25 20.60 -8.00 10.82
N ALA A 26 20.43 -8.28 9.53
CA ALA A 26 19.62 -7.44 8.69
C ALA A 26 18.24 -7.40 9.38
N ASN A 27 17.83 -6.22 9.86
CA ASN A 27 16.47 -6.05 10.35
C ASN A 27 15.56 -6.50 9.22
N ALA A 28 14.82 -7.59 9.46
CA ALA A 28 13.85 -8.06 8.48
C ALA A 28 12.84 -6.92 8.27
N PHE A 29 12.55 -6.62 7.01
CA PHE A 29 11.53 -5.64 6.67
C PHE A 29 10.19 -6.11 7.23
N ASP A 30 9.59 -5.33 8.12
CA ASP A 30 8.39 -5.67 8.86
C ASP A 30 7.24 -4.67 8.62
N LEU A 31 6.07 -4.95 9.19
CA LEU A 31 4.87 -4.11 9.02
C LEU A 31 5.06 -2.69 9.56
N VAL A 32 5.88 -2.49 10.60
CA VAL A 32 6.17 -1.16 11.16
C VAL A 32 7.00 -0.37 10.16
N GLN A 33 8.02 -1.00 9.59
CA GLN A 33 8.88 -0.38 8.58
C GLN A 33 8.09 -0.07 7.30
N LEU A 34 7.21 -0.97 6.85
CA LEU A 34 6.31 -0.72 5.72
C LEU A 34 5.39 0.47 6.00
N SER A 35 4.77 0.52 7.17
CA SER A 35 3.89 1.63 7.56
C SER A 35 4.63 2.96 7.54
N LEU A 36 5.82 3.03 8.14
CA LEU A 36 6.65 4.24 8.13
C LEU A 36 7.02 4.65 6.70
N GLN A 37 7.44 3.70 5.87
CA GLN A 37 7.80 3.96 4.47
C GLN A 37 6.64 4.53 3.65
N LEU A 38 5.44 3.94 3.76
CA LEU A 38 4.25 4.41 3.05
C LEU A 38 3.71 5.73 3.60
N HIS A 39 3.98 6.02 4.86
CA HIS A 39 3.57 7.26 5.52
C HIS A 39 4.57 8.41 5.37
N GLU A 40 5.80 8.14 4.94
CA GLU A 40 6.86 9.15 4.78
C GLU A 40 6.50 10.23 3.75
N PRO A 41 6.01 9.93 2.53
CA PRO A 41 5.65 10.93 1.53
C PRO A 41 4.51 11.83 1.99
N THR A 42 4.68 13.14 1.88
CA THR A 42 3.61 14.11 2.20
C THR A 42 2.52 14.11 1.13
N VAL A 43 2.93 14.06 -0.15
CA VAL A 43 2.04 14.03 -1.30
C VAL A 43 2.58 13.00 -2.31
N VAL A 44 1.71 12.12 -2.78
CA VAL A 44 2.00 11.16 -3.85
C VAL A 44 1.02 11.40 -5.00
N ARG A 45 1.54 11.61 -6.20
CA ARG A 45 0.75 11.73 -7.43
C ARG A 45 1.10 10.62 -8.39
N GLY A 46 0.17 10.30 -9.27
CA GLY A 46 0.42 9.31 -10.31
C GLY A 46 -0.78 9.11 -11.21
N THR A 47 -0.64 8.14 -12.09
CA THR A 47 -1.70 7.63 -12.94
C THR A 47 -2.18 6.29 -12.43
N PHE A 48 -3.40 5.91 -12.76
CA PHE A 48 -3.91 4.59 -12.46
C PHE A 48 -4.58 3.96 -13.66
N THR A 49 -4.47 2.64 -13.75
CA THR A 49 -5.30 1.78 -14.58
C THR A 49 -6.00 0.78 -13.66
N GLN A 50 -7.31 0.76 -13.70
CA GLN A 50 -8.14 -0.21 -12.97
C GLN A 50 -8.81 -1.14 -13.96
N GLU A 51 -8.63 -2.43 -13.77
CA GLU A 51 -9.29 -3.49 -14.53
C GLU A 51 -10.22 -4.26 -13.60
N LYS A 52 -11.54 -4.21 -13.88
CA LYS A 52 -12.52 -4.99 -13.12
C LYS A 52 -12.95 -6.20 -13.92
N TYR A 53 -12.59 -7.38 -13.45
CA TYR A 53 -12.93 -8.66 -14.02
C TYR A 53 -14.24 -9.16 -13.39
N LEU A 54 -15.28 -9.23 -14.19
CA LEU A 54 -16.58 -9.77 -13.79
C LEU A 54 -16.74 -11.14 -14.42
N ARG A 55 -17.13 -12.16 -13.65
CA ARG A 55 -17.37 -13.51 -14.20
C ARG A 55 -18.39 -13.56 -15.33
N ALA A 56 -19.30 -12.61 -15.36
CA ALA A 56 -20.32 -12.49 -16.38
C ALA A 56 -19.82 -11.89 -17.70
N LEU A 57 -18.61 -11.30 -17.73
CA LEU A 57 -18.08 -10.62 -18.90
C LEU A 57 -16.79 -11.29 -19.38
N PRO A 58 -16.60 -11.43 -20.72
CA PRO A 58 -15.42 -12.05 -21.29
C PRO A 58 -14.17 -11.17 -21.23
N GLN A 59 -14.34 -9.86 -21.00
CA GLN A 59 -13.26 -8.87 -20.92
C GLN A 59 -13.46 -7.99 -19.69
N PRO A 60 -12.38 -7.47 -19.08
CA PRO A 60 -12.49 -6.57 -17.96
C PRO A 60 -13.09 -5.23 -18.36
N LEU A 61 -13.72 -4.58 -17.39
CA LEU A 61 -14.06 -3.16 -17.48
C LEU A 61 -12.81 -2.37 -17.09
N VAL A 62 -12.28 -1.60 -18.04
CA VAL A 62 -11.05 -0.81 -17.84
C VAL A 62 -11.42 0.63 -17.54
N SER A 63 -10.77 1.21 -16.56
CA SER A 63 -10.86 2.63 -16.20
C SER A 63 -9.47 3.19 -15.98
N VAL A 64 -9.24 4.41 -16.44
CA VAL A 64 -7.96 5.10 -16.27
C VAL A 64 -8.15 6.51 -15.74
N GLY A 65 -7.12 7.02 -15.07
CA GLY A 65 -7.15 8.37 -14.55
C GLY A 65 -5.88 8.74 -13.79
N THR A 66 -5.98 9.80 -12.99
CA THR A 66 -4.88 10.30 -12.15
C THR A 66 -5.32 10.37 -10.69
N PHE A 67 -4.35 10.38 -9.78
CA PHE A 67 -4.64 10.49 -8.36
C PHE A 67 -3.66 11.43 -7.66
N VAL A 68 -4.12 11.99 -6.53
CA VAL A 68 -3.30 12.73 -5.58
C VAL A 68 -3.63 12.22 -4.18
N LEU A 69 -2.69 11.55 -3.56
CA LEU A 69 -2.76 11.15 -2.17
C LEU A 69 -2.05 12.20 -1.32
N ALA A 70 -2.74 12.79 -0.37
CA ALA A 70 -2.15 13.71 0.60
C ALA A 70 -2.23 13.10 2.00
N ARG A 71 -1.07 13.01 2.69
CA ARG A 71 -1.01 12.51 4.06
C ARG A 71 -2.00 13.26 4.94
N ASP A 72 -2.73 12.52 5.78
CA ASP A 72 -3.68 13.03 6.77
C ASP A 72 -4.86 13.86 6.22
N ARG A 73 -4.94 14.03 4.88
CA ARG A 73 -6.04 14.77 4.23
C ARG A 73 -6.95 13.87 3.40
N GLY A 74 -6.37 12.87 2.72
CA GLY A 74 -7.13 11.94 1.89
C GLY A 74 -6.61 11.83 0.47
N LEU A 75 -7.49 11.39 -0.40
CA LEU A 75 -7.19 11.03 -1.79
C LEU A 75 -8.12 11.78 -2.73
N LEU A 76 -7.56 12.42 -3.75
CA LEU A 76 -8.28 12.86 -4.93
C LEU A 76 -8.11 11.79 -6.01
N TRP A 77 -9.21 11.37 -6.60
CA TRP A 77 -9.26 10.34 -7.61
C TRP A 77 -9.98 10.88 -8.84
N PHE A 78 -9.23 11.15 -9.90
CA PHE A 78 -9.71 11.78 -11.14
C PHE A 78 -9.87 10.72 -12.21
N LEU A 79 -11.05 10.15 -12.33
CA LEU A 79 -11.40 9.21 -13.38
C LEU A 79 -11.54 9.97 -14.71
N GLN A 80 -10.85 9.52 -15.76
CA GLN A 80 -10.79 10.17 -17.05
C GLN A 80 -11.51 9.37 -18.15
N ASP A 81 -11.37 8.07 -18.16
CA ASP A 81 -11.98 7.16 -19.12
C ASP A 81 -12.55 5.93 -18.39
N PRO A 82 -13.72 5.37 -18.77
CA PRO A 82 -14.62 5.79 -19.85
C PRO A 82 -15.52 6.97 -19.50
N VAL A 83 -15.58 7.39 -18.25
CA VAL A 83 -16.43 8.48 -17.76
C VAL A 83 -15.58 9.44 -16.94
N GLN A 84 -15.64 10.72 -17.24
CA GLN A 84 -14.96 11.74 -16.44
C GLN A 84 -15.71 11.97 -15.12
N GLN A 85 -15.06 11.66 -14.02
CA GLN A 85 -15.63 11.86 -12.69
C GLN A 85 -14.55 12.00 -11.62
N ASP A 86 -14.63 13.06 -10.84
CA ASP A 86 -13.72 13.29 -9.72
C ASP A 86 -14.34 12.81 -8.42
N TYR A 87 -13.52 12.14 -7.62
CA TYR A 87 -13.85 11.73 -6.27
C TYR A 87 -12.83 12.29 -5.28
N ARG A 88 -13.33 12.66 -4.10
CA ARG A 88 -12.53 12.94 -2.91
C ARG A 88 -12.85 11.87 -1.88
N ILE A 89 -11.82 11.22 -1.36
CA ILE A 89 -11.92 10.17 -0.35
C ILE A 89 -11.12 10.64 0.87
N SER A 90 -11.78 10.78 2.00
CA SER A 90 -11.16 11.25 3.25
C SER A 90 -11.78 10.53 4.45
N ALA A 91 -11.34 10.85 5.66
CA ALA A 91 -11.97 10.37 6.89
C ALA A 91 -13.46 10.75 6.99
N ALA A 92 -13.89 11.85 6.35
CA ALA A 92 -15.29 12.27 6.26
C ALA A 92 -16.11 11.41 5.26
N GLY A 93 -15.47 10.51 4.52
CA GLY A 93 -16.07 9.62 3.54
C GLY A 93 -15.75 9.99 2.09
N ILE A 94 -16.67 9.66 1.17
CA ILE A 94 -16.49 9.86 -0.26
C ILE A 94 -17.39 10.98 -0.74
N ALA A 95 -16.79 11.94 -1.41
CA ALA A 95 -17.51 12.96 -2.14
C ALA A 95 -17.24 12.87 -3.63
N ARG A 96 -18.25 13.17 -4.42
CA ARG A 96 -18.17 13.26 -5.87
C ARG A 96 -18.27 14.72 -6.30
N ARG A 97 -17.45 15.14 -7.28
CA ARG A 97 -17.55 16.49 -7.86
C ARG A 97 -18.82 16.61 -8.69
N THR A 98 -19.51 17.73 -8.49
CA THR A 98 -20.69 18.15 -9.27
C THR A 98 -20.48 19.59 -9.73
N PRO A 99 -21.29 20.13 -10.66
CA PRO A 99 -21.22 21.55 -11.06
C PRO A 99 -21.37 22.54 -9.87
N ASN A 100 -21.99 22.09 -8.76
CA ASN A 100 -22.21 22.89 -7.55
C ASN A 100 -21.16 22.61 -6.46
N GLY A 101 -20.04 21.96 -6.76
CA GLY A 101 -18.99 21.59 -5.82
C GLY A 101 -19.04 20.12 -5.39
N TRP A 102 -18.37 19.81 -4.31
CA TRP A 102 -18.29 18.44 -3.77
C TRP A 102 -19.60 18.02 -3.10
N LYS A 103 -20.13 16.86 -3.48
CA LYS A 103 -21.33 16.28 -2.88
C LYS A 103 -20.98 14.93 -2.25
N GLN A 104 -21.25 14.79 -0.96
CA GLN A 104 -21.06 13.51 -0.26
C GLN A 104 -21.91 12.42 -0.88
N THR A 105 -21.32 11.25 -1.06
CA THR A 105 -22.01 10.02 -1.46
C THR A 105 -22.44 9.25 -0.23
N SER A 106 -23.31 8.25 -0.39
CA SER A 106 -23.72 7.42 0.75
C SER A 106 -22.49 6.74 1.38
N GLN A 107 -22.33 6.90 2.69
CA GLN A 107 -21.27 6.26 3.49
C GLN A 107 -21.61 4.81 3.90
N GLN A 108 -22.68 4.24 3.38
CA GLN A 108 -23.15 2.91 3.74
C GLN A 108 -23.02 1.93 2.59
N GLY A 109 -22.65 0.69 2.92
CA GLY A 109 -22.59 -0.41 1.98
C GLY A 109 -21.18 -0.89 1.61
N PRO A 110 -21.08 -1.93 0.77
CA PRO A 110 -19.81 -2.56 0.42
C PRO A 110 -18.81 -1.62 -0.26
N ALA A 111 -19.29 -0.71 -1.11
CA ALA A 111 -18.46 0.25 -1.82
C ALA A 111 -17.76 1.26 -0.88
N ALA A 112 -18.44 1.69 0.18
CA ALA A 112 -17.83 2.59 1.17
C ALA A 112 -16.69 1.90 1.92
N ARG A 113 -16.89 0.64 2.34
CA ARG A 113 -15.84 -0.16 3.00
C ARG A 113 -14.65 -0.43 2.09
N GLN A 114 -14.88 -0.69 0.81
CA GLN A 114 -13.81 -0.87 -0.17
C GLN A 114 -12.94 0.39 -0.30
N ASN A 115 -13.55 1.58 -0.26
CA ASN A 115 -12.82 2.83 -0.36
C ASN A 115 -12.05 3.20 0.92
N GLU A 116 -12.61 2.93 2.11
CA GLU A 116 -11.91 3.06 3.39
C GLU A 116 -10.68 2.16 3.43
N LEU A 117 -10.83 0.90 3.02
CA LEU A 117 -9.74 -0.05 2.90
C LEU A 117 -8.67 0.45 1.92
N PHE A 118 -9.10 0.95 0.76
CA PHE A 118 -8.19 1.47 -0.26
C PHE A 118 -7.37 2.66 0.26
N LEU A 119 -8.01 3.59 0.96
CA LEU A 119 -7.33 4.73 1.59
C LEU A 119 -6.33 4.25 2.65
N ALA A 120 -6.73 3.33 3.53
CA ALA A 120 -5.85 2.78 4.56
C ALA A 120 -4.62 2.09 3.97
N VAL A 121 -4.80 1.37 2.85
CA VAL A 121 -3.70 0.74 2.09
C VAL A 121 -2.72 1.78 1.57
N LEU A 122 -3.22 2.80 0.87
CA LEU A 122 -2.37 3.82 0.26
C LEU A 122 -1.65 4.69 1.29
N GLN A 123 -2.24 4.91 2.45
CA GLN A 123 -1.65 5.67 3.56
C GLN A 123 -0.73 4.83 4.46
N GLY A 124 -0.65 3.52 4.25
CA GLY A 124 0.14 2.63 5.09
C GLY A 124 -0.40 2.47 6.52
N ASP A 125 -1.71 2.69 6.73
CA ASP A 125 -2.37 2.50 8.02
C ASP A 125 -2.55 1.00 8.33
N THR A 126 -1.43 0.35 8.65
CA THR A 126 -1.41 -1.07 8.98
C THR A 126 -2.20 -1.41 10.23
N GLU A 127 -2.38 -0.47 11.18
CA GLU A 127 -3.20 -0.69 12.38
C GLU A 127 -4.70 -0.78 12.01
N ALA A 128 -5.18 0.12 11.14
CA ALA A 128 -6.55 0.04 10.63
C ALA A 128 -6.77 -1.29 9.88
N LEU A 129 -5.82 -1.69 9.03
CA LEU A 129 -5.90 -2.94 8.28
C LEU A 129 -5.91 -4.18 9.20
N GLN A 130 -5.10 -4.21 10.25
CA GLN A 130 -5.00 -5.33 11.20
C GLN A 130 -6.29 -5.57 11.99
N ARG A 131 -7.15 -4.58 12.15
CA ARG A 131 -8.46 -4.76 12.81
C ARG A 131 -9.36 -5.71 12.05
N ASP A 132 -9.31 -5.63 10.72
CA ASP A 132 -10.23 -6.34 9.83
C ASP A 132 -9.57 -7.51 9.10
N PHE A 133 -8.23 -7.50 8.96
CA PHE A 133 -7.47 -8.49 8.17
C PHE A 133 -6.28 -9.07 8.96
N GLU A 134 -5.96 -10.30 8.66
CA GLU A 134 -4.65 -10.86 8.93
C GLU A 134 -3.68 -10.38 7.84
N LEU A 135 -2.54 -9.82 8.26
CA LEU A 135 -1.54 -9.25 7.36
C LEU A 135 -0.32 -10.16 7.29
N GLN A 136 0.08 -10.52 6.07
CA GLN A 136 1.32 -11.25 5.81
C GLN A 136 2.19 -10.43 4.88
N LEU A 137 3.33 -9.94 5.39
CA LEU A 137 4.31 -9.17 4.63
C LEU A 137 5.46 -10.10 4.20
N THR A 138 5.87 -9.96 2.94
CA THR A 138 7.04 -10.64 2.36
C THR A 138 7.86 -9.66 1.53
N GLY A 139 9.13 -9.99 1.28
CA GLY A 139 10.01 -9.16 0.45
C GLY A 139 10.90 -8.21 1.24
N THR A 140 11.26 -7.12 0.62
CA THR A 140 12.17 -6.07 1.13
C THR A 140 11.54 -4.70 0.97
N ALA A 141 12.15 -3.65 1.52
CA ALA A 141 11.68 -2.27 1.37
C ALA A 141 11.54 -1.83 -0.10
N GLN A 142 12.33 -2.38 -1.02
CA GLN A 142 12.31 -2.02 -2.45
C GLN A 142 11.37 -2.88 -3.28
N ALA A 143 10.97 -4.05 -2.78
CA ALA A 143 10.07 -4.99 -3.47
C ALA A 143 9.33 -5.82 -2.43
N TRP A 144 8.20 -5.33 -1.96
CA TRP A 144 7.37 -5.97 -0.94
C TRP A 144 6.03 -6.43 -1.50
N ALA A 145 5.47 -7.42 -0.83
CA ALA A 145 4.12 -7.89 -1.05
C ALA A 145 3.41 -8.06 0.30
N LEU A 146 2.24 -7.45 0.43
CA LEU A 146 1.38 -7.52 1.60
C LEU A 146 0.09 -8.23 1.21
N THR A 147 -0.15 -9.38 1.83
CA THR A 147 -1.38 -10.16 1.65
C THR A 147 -2.31 -9.90 2.83
N LEU A 148 -3.57 -9.58 2.53
CA LEU A 148 -4.62 -9.34 3.50
C LEU A 148 -5.66 -10.46 3.40
N THR A 149 -5.87 -11.18 4.51
CA THR A 149 -6.92 -12.22 4.62
C THR A 149 -7.98 -11.76 5.61
N PRO A 150 -9.27 -11.72 5.24
CA PRO A 150 -10.34 -11.27 6.13
C PRO A 150 -10.41 -12.06 7.43
N ARG A 151 -10.52 -11.37 8.59
CA ARG A 151 -10.66 -11.99 9.91
C ARG A 151 -12.11 -12.37 10.22
N SER A 152 -13.06 -11.59 9.78
CA SER A 152 -14.46 -11.81 10.07
C SER A 152 -15.20 -12.55 8.94
N ARG A 153 -16.20 -13.36 9.30
CA ARG A 153 -17.06 -14.03 8.33
C ARG A 153 -17.80 -13.04 7.43
N LEU A 154 -18.12 -11.86 7.94
CA LEU A 154 -18.81 -10.83 7.15
C LEU A 154 -17.92 -10.29 6.04
N LEU A 155 -16.66 -9.99 6.34
CA LEU A 155 -15.69 -9.56 5.33
C LEU A 155 -15.32 -10.68 4.35
N ALA A 156 -15.22 -11.92 4.83
CA ALA A 156 -14.98 -13.08 3.98
C ALA A 156 -16.13 -13.39 3.00
N GLN A 157 -17.33 -12.83 3.20
CA GLN A 157 -18.42 -12.87 2.21
C GLN A 157 -18.22 -11.84 1.08
N ILE A 158 -17.37 -10.82 1.29
CA ILE A 158 -17.08 -9.76 0.32
C ILE A 158 -15.76 -10.04 -0.39
N PHE A 159 -14.69 -10.28 0.39
CA PHE A 159 -13.34 -10.48 -0.11
C PHE A 159 -12.80 -11.86 0.23
N SER A 160 -12.15 -12.51 -0.72
CA SER A 160 -11.36 -13.72 -0.48
C SER A 160 -9.95 -13.34 0.01
N THR A 161 -9.30 -12.43 -0.71
CA THR A 161 -7.96 -11.92 -0.39
C THR A 161 -7.71 -10.60 -1.08
N ILE A 162 -6.77 -9.83 -0.54
CA ILE A 162 -6.25 -8.63 -1.18
C ILE A 162 -4.74 -8.74 -1.19
N LEU A 163 -4.13 -8.56 -2.36
CA LEU A 163 -2.68 -8.54 -2.53
C LEU A 163 -2.24 -7.13 -2.92
N ILE A 164 -1.29 -6.59 -2.18
CA ILE A 164 -0.71 -5.28 -2.45
C ILE A 164 0.77 -5.46 -2.65
N GLN A 165 1.32 -4.87 -3.69
CA GLN A 165 2.73 -4.92 -4.02
C GLN A 165 3.26 -3.52 -4.29
N GLY A 166 4.54 -3.30 -3.99
CA GLY A 166 5.18 -2.03 -4.28
C GLY A 166 6.65 -1.99 -3.92
N GLY A 167 7.20 -0.82 -4.10
CA GLY A 167 8.55 -0.42 -3.72
C GLY A 167 8.50 0.74 -2.74
N ALA A 168 8.88 1.94 -3.13
CA ALA A 168 8.79 3.14 -2.28
C ALA A 168 7.32 3.46 -1.90
N THR A 169 6.37 3.16 -2.77
CA THR A 169 4.92 3.31 -2.58
C THR A 169 4.21 2.04 -3.01
N ALA A 170 2.89 1.97 -2.80
CA ALA A 170 2.07 0.93 -3.42
C ALA A 170 2.00 1.15 -4.94
N GLU A 171 2.15 0.08 -5.71
CA GLU A 171 2.18 0.11 -7.18
C GLU A 171 1.11 -0.79 -7.81
N ARG A 172 0.75 -1.88 -7.12
CA ARG A 172 -0.23 -2.85 -7.59
C ARG A 172 -1.12 -3.30 -6.45
N ILE A 173 -2.43 -3.26 -6.67
CA ILE A 173 -3.42 -3.76 -5.72
C ILE A 173 -4.35 -4.71 -6.47
N GLU A 174 -4.48 -5.93 -5.98
CA GLU A 174 -5.40 -6.93 -6.51
C GLU A 174 -6.40 -7.33 -5.43
N LEU A 175 -7.67 -7.08 -5.71
CA LEU A 175 -8.78 -7.52 -4.90
C LEU A 175 -9.40 -8.76 -5.51
N VAL A 176 -9.54 -9.83 -4.75
CA VAL A 176 -10.31 -11.01 -5.15
C VAL A 176 -11.58 -11.05 -4.30
N GLU A 177 -12.73 -10.94 -4.95
CA GLU A 177 -14.03 -10.98 -4.29
C GLU A 177 -14.46 -12.44 -4.04
N ALA A 178 -15.21 -12.67 -2.96
CA ALA A 178 -15.65 -14.01 -2.58
C ALA A 178 -16.54 -14.68 -3.65
N GLN A 179 -17.20 -13.89 -4.48
CA GLN A 179 -18.05 -14.38 -5.57
C GLN A 179 -17.27 -14.66 -6.86
N GLY A 180 -15.95 -14.44 -6.87
CA GLY A 180 -15.05 -14.74 -7.98
C GLY A 180 -14.88 -13.60 -8.98
N ASP A 181 -15.38 -12.41 -8.71
CA ASP A 181 -15.00 -11.19 -9.40
C ASP A 181 -13.64 -10.71 -8.85
N SER A 182 -12.91 -9.94 -9.63
CA SER A 182 -11.65 -9.34 -9.13
C SER A 182 -11.42 -7.95 -9.71
N THR A 183 -10.61 -7.18 -9.00
CA THR A 183 -10.17 -5.86 -9.44
C THR A 183 -8.66 -5.79 -9.36
N LEU A 184 -8.03 -5.43 -10.46
CA LEU A 184 -6.61 -5.11 -10.53
C LEU A 184 -6.46 -3.60 -10.70
N LEU A 185 -5.69 -2.99 -9.80
CA LEU A 185 -5.32 -1.58 -9.87
C LEU A 185 -3.80 -1.48 -10.01
N MET A 186 -3.35 -0.83 -11.06
CA MET A 186 -1.96 -0.48 -11.30
C MET A 186 -1.79 1.02 -11.09
N LEU A 187 -0.79 1.41 -10.29
CA LEU A 187 -0.40 2.78 -10.03
C LEU A 187 0.96 3.01 -10.69
N THR A 188 1.03 3.98 -11.59
CA THR A 188 2.22 4.26 -12.41
C THR A 188 2.54 5.75 -12.42
N ASP A 189 3.68 6.11 -12.99
CA ASP A 189 4.14 7.52 -13.08
C ASP A 189 4.16 8.23 -11.74
N ILE A 190 4.58 7.51 -10.70
CA ILE A 190 4.56 7.98 -9.32
C ILE A 190 5.53 9.15 -9.15
N GLN A 191 5.02 10.23 -8.57
CA GLN A 191 5.77 11.42 -8.19
C GLN A 191 5.53 11.69 -6.70
N ILE A 192 6.62 11.90 -5.97
CA ILE A 192 6.58 12.24 -4.55
C ILE A 192 6.92 13.71 -4.42
N ASP A 193 6.06 14.44 -3.71
CA ASP A 193 6.19 15.87 -3.47
C ASP A 193 5.95 16.22 -2.00
N ASP A 194 6.40 17.40 -1.61
CA ASP A 194 6.22 17.90 -0.25
C ASP A 194 4.98 18.79 -0.10
N GLN A 195 4.42 19.28 -1.19
CA GLN A 195 3.36 20.29 -1.19
C GLN A 195 2.26 19.98 -2.19
N LEU A 196 1.03 20.29 -1.78
CA LEU A 196 -0.13 20.32 -2.66
C LEU A 196 -0.11 21.59 -3.50
N SER A 197 -0.60 21.51 -4.74
CA SER A 197 -0.94 22.70 -5.52
C SER A 197 -2.12 23.47 -4.88
N PRO A 198 -2.32 24.74 -5.19
CA PRO A 198 -3.46 25.52 -4.66
C PRO A 198 -4.83 24.88 -4.95
N SER A 199 -5.00 24.28 -6.13
CA SER A 199 -6.24 23.58 -6.50
C SER A 199 -6.47 22.32 -5.70
N GLU A 200 -5.43 21.46 -5.52
CA GLU A 200 -5.50 20.25 -4.71
C GLU A 200 -5.77 20.57 -3.24
N HIS A 201 -5.13 21.63 -2.73
CA HIS A 201 -5.36 22.11 -1.38
C HIS A 201 -6.82 22.53 -1.18
N HIS A 202 -7.40 23.24 -2.16
CA HIS A 202 -8.81 23.62 -2.14
C HIS A 202 -9.73 22.41 -2.22
N ASP A 203 -9.41 21.43 -3.06
CA ASP A 203 -10.21 20.22 -3.27
C ASP A 203 -10.18 19.27 -2.07
N LEU A 204 -9.11 19.28 -1.30
CA LEU A 204 -8.96 18.50 -0.06
C LEU A 204 -9.35 19.29 1.20
N ALA A 205 -9.70 20.57 1.06
CA ALA A 205 -10.30 21.32 2.17
C ALA A 205 -11.74 20.83 2.42
N ASP A 206 -12.10 20.71 3.70
CA ASP A 206 -13.46 20.34 4.12
C ASP A 206 -14.47 21.46 3.88
#